data_98d85fce89b838f5a851bcad207e95fd
#
_entry.id   98d85fce89b838f5a851bcad207e95fd
#
_cell.length_a   1.000
_cell.length_b   1.000
_cell.length_c   1.000
_cell.angle_alpha   90.00
_cell.angle_beta   90.00
_cell.angle_gamma   90.00
#
_symmetry.space_group_name_H-M   'P 1'
#
loop_
_entity.id
_entity.type
_entity.pdbx_description
1 polymer ?
#
loop_
_entity_poly.entity_id
_entity_poly.type
_entity_poly.pdbx_seq_one_letter_code
_entity_poly.pdbx_strand_id
1 'polypeptide(L)'
;MPYLILLISLSITSFSFANSVEVGSTILPIEINRKGQVVIIDEKLIYQPWKSAEELGQRLAYVQHLAARVGLKELNKNLSDAVVAQAIPADLLSSVIIINSDDSAFGTAWLVSSEIKSNKKAYPSSTFIDDHKGTAADVWDLPLKSVTSLIIAANGEILFRKDGATTEQDITAVMVILKNRLPGFTTKAQTIADAGD
;
A
#
# COMPACT_ATOMS: atom_id res chain seq x y z
N MET A 1 -52.83 -45.75 4.78
CA MET A 1 -52.07 -44.88 3.85
C MET A 1 -51.06 -44.09 4.67
N PRO A 2 -49.75 -44.35 4.59
CA PRO A 2 -48.73 -43.57 5.30
C PRO A 2 -48.31 -42.38 4.45
N TYR A 3 -48.37 -41.18 5.02
CA TYR A 3 -47.84 -39.95 4.40
C TYR A 3 -46.32 -39.91 4.53
N LEU A 4 -45.63 -39.93 3.41
CA LEU A 4 -44.18 -39.75 3.32
C LEU A 4 -43.86 -38.24 3.37
N ILE A 5 -43.35 -37.76 4.51
CA ILE A 5 -42.88 -36.38 4.65
C ILE A 5 -41.47 -36.31 4.08
N LEU A 6 -41.30 -35.67 2.92
CA LEU A 6 -40.00 -35.38 2.29
C LEU A 6 -39.40 -34.12 2.94
N LEU A 7 -38.41 -34.32 3.82
CA LEU A 7 -37.63 -33.25 4.41
C LEU A 7 -36.59 -32.78 3.37
N ILE A 8 -36.85 -31.64 2.72
CA ILE A 8 -35.88 -30.95 1.89
C ILE A 8 -34.94 -30.15 2.80
N SER A 9 -33.74 -30.65 3.03
CA SER A 9 -32.69 -29.90 3.74
C SER A 9 -32.10 -28.83 2.80
N LEU A 10 -32.46 -27.59 3.04
CA LEU A 10 -31.88 -26.43 2.35
C LEU A 10 -30.48 -26.15 2.92
N SER A 11 -29.44 -26.61 2.20
CA SER A 11 -28.06 -26.30 2.56
C SER A 11 -27.77 -24.85 2.20
N ILE A 12 -27.72 -23.95 3.18
CA ILE A 12 -27.27 -22.58 3.03
C ILE A 12 -25.74 -22.62 2.98
N THR A 13 -25.18 -22.57 1.78
CA THR A 13 -23.75 -22.32 1.59
C THR A 13 -23.47 -20.85 1.94
N SER A 14 -22.92 -20.62 3.12
CA SER A 14 -22.38 -19.30 3.51
C SER A 14 -21.15 -19.01 2.65
N PHE A 15 -21.27 -18.13 1.65
CA PHE A 15 -20.13 -17.53 1.00
C PHE A 15 -19.50 -16.55 2.00
N SER A 16 -18.44 -16.97 2.68
CA SER A 16 -17.53 -16.04 3.35
C SER A 16 -16.78 -15.29 2.25
N PHE A 17 -17.15 -14.04 2.01
CA PHE A 17 -16.28 -13.13 1.29
C PHE A 17 -15.07 -12.87 2.22
N ALA A 18 -13.97 -13.53 1.94
CA ALA A 18 -12.69 -13.13 2.51
C ALA A 18 -12.41 -11.71 2.01
N ASN A 19 -12.28 -10.74 2.93
CA ASN A 19 -11.94 -9.35 2.62
C ASN A 19 -10.45 -9.20 2.25
N SER A 20 -9.89 -10.18 1.53
CA SER A 20 -8.50 -10.13 1.13
C SER A 20 -8.33 -9.14 -0.03
N VAL A 21 -7.26 -8.35 0.06
CA VAL A 21 -6.82 -7.41 -0.97
C VAL A 21 -6.15 -8.18 -2.10
N GLU A 22 -6.94 -8.74 -3.01
CA GLU A 22 -6.46 -9.56 -4.14
C GLU A 22 -6.32 -8.72 -5.42
N VAL A 23 -5.38 -9.09 -6.29
CA VAL A 23 -5.26 -8.46 -7.62
C VAL A 23 -6.56 -8.63 -8.40
N GLY A 24 -7.06 -7.54 -8.97
CA GLY A 24 -8.35 -7.46 -9.66
C GLY A 24 -9.54 -7.13 -8.74
N SER A 25 -9.39 -7.14 -7.41
CA SER A 25 -10.41 -6.66 -6.48
C SER A 25 -10.30 -5.15 -6.27
N THR A 26 -11.34 -4.53 -5.71
CA THR A 26 -11.33 -3.12 -5.31
C THR A 26 -10.86 -2.99 -3.88
N ILE A 27 -9.94 -2.05 -3.62
CA ILE A 27 -9.44 -1.76 -2.27
C ILE A 27 -10.59 -1.28 -1.37
N LEU A 28 -10.70 -1.86 -0.19
CA LEU A 28 -11.69 -1.43 0.79
C LEU A 28 -11.28 -0.09 1.41
N PRO A 29 -12.21 0.86 1.57
CA PRO A 29 -11.91 2.13 2.22
C PRO A 29 -11.63 1.92 3.72
N ILE A 30 -10.62 2.61 4.23
CA ILE A 30 -10.28 2.65 5.66
C ILE A 30 -10.12 4.09 6.14
N GLU A 31 -10.35 4.31 7.44
CA GLU A 31 -10.10 5.58 8.12
C GLU A 31 -9.15 5.36 9.29
N ILE A 32 -8.07 6.15 9.35
CA ILE A 32 -7.11 6.15 10.46
C ILE A 32 -7.23 7.49 11.16
N ASN A 33 -8.05 7.50 12.23
CA ASN A 33 -8.41 8.73 12.95
C ASN A 33 -7.48 9.03 14.12
N ARG A 34 -6.70 8.08 14.59
CA ARG A 34 -5.72 8.25 15.66
C ARG A 34 -4.32 8.16 15.08
N LYS A 35 -3.53 9.21 15.25
CA LYS A 35 -2.32 9.51 14.51
C LYS A 35 -2.65 9.77 13.04
N GLY A 36 -2.64 8.78 12.13
CA GLY A 36 -3.02 8.96 10.73
C GLY A 36 -1.92 9.64 9.92
N GLN A 37 -2.29 10.58 9.05
CA GLN A 37 -1.36 11.25 8.14
C GLN A 37 -0.38 12.15 8.88
N VAL A 38 0.88 12.06 8.50
CA VAL A 38 1.97 12.84 9.05
C VAL A 38 2.27 14.03 8.17
N VAL A 39 2.22 15.23 8.75
CA VAL A 39 2.68 16.47 8.13
C VAL A 39 3.76 17.11 9.01
N ILE A 40 4.63 17.92 8.40
CA ILE A 40 5.66 18.69 9.13
C ILE A 40 5.32 20.15 8.99
N ILE A 41 5.04 20.81 10.11
CA ILE A 41 4.78 22.25 10.21
C ILE A 41 5.75 22.84 11.24
N ASP A 42 6.50 23.87 10.87
CA ASP A 42 7.50 24.51 11.72
C ASP A 42 8.44 23.50 12.40
N GLU A 43 9.00 22.59 11.61
CA GLU A 43 9.86 21.50 12.06
C GLU A 43 9.23 20.50 13.05
N LYS A 44 7.93 20.64 13.35
CA LYS A 44 7.19 19.74 14.22
C LYS A 44 6.38 18.74 13.40
N LEU A 45 6.33 17.53 13.92
CA LEU A 45 5.53 16.46 13.37
C LEU A 45 4.10 16.59 13.89
N ILE A 46 3.16 16.79 12.98
CA ILE A 46 1.72 16.93 13.26
C ILE A 46 1.01 15.71 12.63
N TYR A 47 0.01 15.21 13.34
CA TYR A 47 -0.82 14.10 12.88
C TYR A 47 -2.21 14.60 12.52
N GLN A 48 -2.78 14.10 11.43
CA GLN A 48 -4.11 14.39 10.96
C GLN A 48 -4.87 13.08 10.66
N PRO A 49 -6.19 13.02 10.85
CA PRO A 49 -6.98 11.89 10.36
C PRO A 49 -6.70 11.65 8.87
N TRP A 50 -6.65 10.39 8.48
CA TRP A 50 -6.48 10.00 7.09
C TRP A 50 -7.57 9.04 6.65
N LYS A 51 -8.09 9.25 5.44
CA LYS A 51 -9.08 8.40 4.80
C LYS A 51 -8.54 7.92 3.47
N SER A 52 -8.46 6.62 3.30
CA SER A 52 -7.92 6.04 2.07
C SER A 52 -8.75 6.43 0.83
N ALA A 53 -10.07 6.58 0.95
CA ALA A 53 -10.95 6.97 -0.15
C ALA A 53 -10.69 8.39 -0.69
N GLU A 54 -10.04 9.26 0.09
CA GLU A 54 -9.69 10.61 -0.36
C GLU A 54 -8.41 10.65 -1.20
N GLU A 55 -7.61 9.57 -1.17
CA GLU A 55 -6.32 9.48 -1.87
C GLU A 55 -6.24 8.27 -2.80
N LEU A 56 -6.64 7.08 -2.35
CA LEU A 56 -6.64 5.86 -3.14
C LEU A 56 -7.91 5.81 -4.02
N GLY A 57 -7.73 5.48 -5.31
CA GLY A 57 -8.85 5.52 -6.26
C GLY A 57 -9.11 6.88 -6.90
N GLN A 58 -8.25 7.89 -6.64
CA GLN A 58 -8.30 9.19 -7.34
C GLN A 58 -7.32 9.24 -8.52
N ARG A 59 -6.20 8.56 -8.37
CA ARG A 59 -5.14 8.41 -9.36
C ARG A 59 -4.41 7.08 -9.14
N LEU A 60 -3.48 6.74 -10.01
CA LEU A 60 -2.60 5.60 -9.76
C LEU A 60 -1.86 5.80 -8.43
N ALA A 61 -1.82 4.77 -7.59
CA ALA A 61 -1.15 4.83 -6.30
C ALA A 61 -0.18 3.66 -6.12
N TYR A 62 1.02 3.96 -5.64
CA TYR A 62 1.96 3.00 -5.07
C TYR A 62 1.83 3.05 -3.56
N VAL A 63 1.33 1.97 -2.97
CA VAL A 63 1.11 1.86 -1.53
C VAL A 63 2.07 0.85 -0.93
N GLN A 64 2.74 1.25 0.14
CA GLN A 64 3.57 0.38 0.95
C GLN A 64 2.97 0.31 2.36
N HIS A 65 2.66 -0.90 2.82
CA HIS A 65 2.30 -1.15 4.21
C HIS A 65 3.48 -1.87 4.88
N LEU A 66 3.97 -1.31 6.00
CA LEU A 66 5.15 -1.85 6.70
C LEU A 66 4.83 -2.00 8.18
N ALA A 67 5.11 -3.18 8.74
CA ALA A 67 5.20 -3.30 10.19
C ALA A 67 6.37 -2.45 10.72
N ALA A 68 6.18 -1.76 11.85
CA ALA A 68 7.20 -0.88 12.43
C ALA A 68 8.31 -1.66 13.13
N ARG A 69 9.06 -2.46 12.36
CA ARG A 69 10.16 -3.32 12.82
C ARG A 69 11.44 -3.07 12.06
N VAL A 70 12.56 -3.16 12.77
CA VAL A 70 13.88 -2.99 12.17
C VAL A 70 14.11 -4.00 11.05
N GLY A 71 14.65 -3.54 9.93
CA GLY A 71 15.03 -4.38 8.77
C GLY A 71 13.90 -4.70 7.79
N LEU A 72 12.62 -4.54 8.14
CA LEU A 72 11.54 -4.90 7.23
C LEU A 72 11.48 -4.03 5.97
N LYS A 73 11.83 -2.75 6.06
CA LYS A 73 11.89 -1.86 4.90
C LYS A 73 12.88 -2.33 3.81
N GLU A 74 13.88 -3.13 4.19
CA GLU A 74 14.85 -3.66 3.23
C GLU A 74 14.24 -4.71 2.31
N LEU A 75 13.12 -5.35 2.71
CA LEU A 75 12.45 -6.39 1.92
C LEU A 75 11.88 -5.88 0.59
N ASN A 76 11.40 -4.63 0.55
CA ASN A 76 10.86 -4.01 -0.65
C ASN A 76 11.65 -2.80 -1.15
N LYS A 77 12.85 -2.59 -0.60
CA LYS A 77 13.69 -1.42 -0.91
C LYS A 77 14.03 -1.34 -2.39
N ASN A 78 14.38 -2.45 -3.02
CA ASN A 78 14.70 -2.52 -4.45
C ASN A 78 13.54 -2.05 -5.33
N LEU A 79 12.30 -2.48 -5.03
CA LEU A 79 11.10 -2.01 -5.72
C LEU A 79 10.82 -0.53 -5.45
N SER A 80 10.93 -0.10 -4.19
CA SER A 80 10.72 1.29 -3.82
C SER A 80 11.73 2.22 -4.52
N ASP A 81 13.02 1.84 -4.52
CA ASP A 81 14.07 2.59 -5.20
C ASP A 81 13.83 2.65 -6.72
N ALA A 82 13.39 1.55 -7.32
CA ALA A 82 13.06 1.51 -8.75
C ALA A 82 11.90 2.44 -9.11
N VAL A 83 10.84 2.51 -8.28
CA VAL A 83 9.71 3.44 -8.48
C VAL A 83 10.16 4.89 -8.29
N VAL A 84 10.90 5.20 -7.22
CA VAL A 84 11.43 6.55 -6.93
C VAL A 84 12.36 7.03 -8.04
N ALA A 85 13.20 6.14 -8.59
CA ALA A 85 14.12 6.46 -9.68
C ALA A 85 13.41 6.93 -10.97
N GLN A 86 12.11 6.59 -11.14
CA GLN A 86 11.34 7.06 -12.29
C GLN A 86 10.99 8.55 -12.19
N ALA A 87 11.07 9.17 -11.02
CA ALA A 87 10.75 10.57 -10.76
C ALA A 87 9.35 10.96 -11.28
N ILE A 88 8.36 10.10 -11.11
CA ILE A 88 6.97 10.32 -11.55
C ILE A 88 6.38 11.48 -10.77
N PRO A 89 5.77 12.48 -11.43
CA PRO A 89 5.10 13.59 -10.77
C PRO A 89 3.98 13.12 -9.80
N ALA A 90 3.85 13.81 -8.66
CA ALA A 90 2.90 13.41 -7.62
C ALA A 90 1.42 13.58 -8.01
N ASP A 91 1.12 14.33 -9.06
CA ASP A 91 -0.21 14.44 -9.67
C ASP A 91 -0.57 13.22 -10.53
N LEU A 92 0.42 12.44 -10.99
CA LEU A 92 0.23 11.22 -11.76
C LEU A 92 0.30 9.96 -10.91
N LEU A 93 1.16 9.91 -9.90
CA LEU A 93 1.33 8.76 -9.01
C LEU A 93 1.33 9.21 -7.54
N SER A 94 0.33 8.79 -6.77
CA SER A 94 0.37 8.88 -5.31
C SER A 94 1.36 7.86 -4.76
N SER A 95 2.24 8.30 -3.86
CA SER A 95 3.11 7.41 -3.06
C SER A 95 2.65 7.45 -1.62
N VAL A 96 2.11 6.34 -1.12
CA VAL A 96 1.52 6.22 0.22
C VAL A 96 2.28 5.17 1.02
N ILE A 97 2.79 5.56 2.18
CA ILE A 97 3.52 4.69 3.09
C ILE A 97 2.75 4.59 4.40
N ILE A 98 2.17 3.42 4.69
CA ILE A 98 1.44 3.12 5.90
C ILE A 98 2.35 2.33 6.84
N ILE A 99 2.70 2.94 7.97
CA ILE A 99 3.52 2.31 9.00
C ILE A 99 2.60 1.79 10.09
N ASN A 100 2.49 0.45 10.19
CA ASN A 100 1.74 -0.19 11.25
C ASN A 100 2.56 -0.15 12.55
N SER A 101 2.33 0.87 13.37
CA SER A 101 3.04 1.06 14.64
C SER A 101 2.44 0.23 15.79
N ASP A 102 1.28 -0.42 15.59
CA ASP A 102 0.76 -1.46 16.49
C ASP A 102 1.64 -2.71 16.45
N ASP A 103 2.14 -3.08 15.26
CA ASP A 103 3.09 -4.18 15.05
C ASP A 103 4.55 -3.74 15.26
N SER A 104 4.80 -2.87 16.24
CA SER A 104 6.15 -2.44 16.63
C SER A 104 6.74 -3.33 17.73
N ALA A 105 8.05 -3.37 17.85
CA ALA A 105 8.69 -3.98 19.02
C ALA A 105 8.45 -3.11 20.26
N PHE A 106 8.29 -3.76 21.42
CA PHE A 106 8.08 -3.06 22.69
C PHE A 106 9.17 -2.01 22.95
N GLY A 107 8.77 -0.80 23.31
CA GLY A 107 9.68 0.30 23.64
C GLY A 107 10.31 1.04 22.46
N THR A 108 9.93 0.75 21.19
CA THR A 108 10.54 1.38 20.01
C THR A 108 9.70 2.53 19.40
N ALA A 109 8.60 2.93 20.00
CA ALA A 109 7.68 3.94 19.45
C ALA A 109 8.37 5.28 19.12
N TRP A 110 9.37 5.71 19.89
CA TRP A 110 10.13 6.93 19.63
C TRP A 110 11.00 6.83 18.36
N LEU A 111 11.58 5.66 18.11
CA LEU A 111 12.35 5.38 16.89
C LEU A 111 11.45 5.48 15.64
N VAL A 112 10.24 4.91 15.72
CA VAL A 112 9.25 4.97 14.65
C VAL A 112 8.92 6.42 14.30
N SER A 113 8.62 7.26 15.28
CA SER A 113 8.31 8.68 15.06
C SER A 113 9.49 9.45 14.46
N SER A 114 10.71 9.17 14.93
CA SER A 114 11.93 9.80 14.39
C SER A 114 12.18 9.38 12.93
N GLU A 115 11.98 8.10 12.61
CA GLU A 115 12.17 7.58 11.26
C GLU A 115 11.11 8.12 10.30
N ILE A 116 9.85 8.19 10.72
CA ILE A 116 8.76 8.83 9.93
C ILE A 116 9.11 10.28 9.63
N LYS A 117 9.59 11.05 10.61
CA LYS A 117 9.97 12.44 10.41
C LYS A 117 11.11 12.58 9.40
N SER A 118 12.13 11.75 9.51
CA SER A 118 13.27 11.74 8.59
C SER A 118 12.83 11.41 7.16
N ASN A 119 12.04 10.35 7.00
CA ASN A 119 11.54 9.92 5.69
C ASN A 119 10.59 10.97 5.07
N LYS A 120 9.70 11.61 5.87
CA LYS A 120 8.82 12.67 5.38
C LYS A 120 9.60 13.90 4.90
N LYS A 121 10.73 14.22 5.54
CA LYS A 121 11.64 15.28 5.06
C LYS A 121 12.35 14.90 3.76
N ALA A 122 12.79 13.66 3.64
CA ALA A 122 13.48 13.16 2.44
C ALA A 122 12.54 13.02 1.23
N TYR A 123 11.26 12.65 1.48
CA TYR A 123 10.25 12.42 0.46
C TYR A 123 8.98 13.27 0.73
N PRO A 124 9.05 14.60 0.57
CA PRO A 124 7.97 15.50 0.96
C PRO A 124 6.66 15.30 0.18
N SER A 125 6.74 14.81 -1.06
CA SER A 125 5.59 14.51 -1.91
C SER A 125 4.86 13.20 -1.54
N SER A 126 5.50 12.31 -0.77
CA SER A 126 4.88 11.08 -0.33
C SER A 126 3.99 11.30 0.89
N THR A 127 2.89 10.57 0.96
CA THR A 127 1.98 10.53 2.10
C THR A 127 2.45 9.47 3.10
N PHE A 128 2.78 9.87 4.32
CA PHE A 128 3.16 8.97 5.41
C PHE A 128 2.03 8.88 6.41
N ILE A 129 1.64 7.65 6.75
CA ILE A 129 0.55 7.33 7.68
C ILE A 129 1.12 6.54 8.86
N ASP A 130 0.88 7.01 10.08
CA ASP A 130 1.12 6.23 11.30
C ASP A 130 -0.17 5.51 11.68
N ASP A 131 -0.26 4.23 11.33
CA ASP A 131 -1.40 3.37 11.69
C ASP A 131 -1.16 2.74 13.06
N HIS A 132 -1.57 3.46 14.10
CA HIS A 132 -1.34 3.10 15.49
C HIS A 132 -2.21 1.92 15.98
N LYS A 133 -3.19 1.49 15.20
CA LYS A 133 -4.09 0.38 15.55
C LYS A 133 -4.01 -0.81 14.59
N GLY A 134 -3.13 -0.74 13.59
CA GLY A 134 -3.05 -1.79 12.58
C GLY A 134 -4.29 -1.90 11.68
N THR A 135 -5.07 -0.80 11.57
CA THR A 135 -6.36 -0.78 10.86
C THR A 135 -6.22 -1.28 9.41
N ALA A 136 -5.15 -0.89 8.73
CA ALA A 136 -4.89 -1.33 7.36
C ALA A 136 -4.62 -2.83 7.30
N ALA A 137 -3.83 -3.37 8.24
CA ALA A 137 -3.55 -4.80 8.30
C ALA A 137 -4.82 -5.61 8.55
N ASP A 138 -5.66 -5.17 9.48
CA ASP A 138 -6.89 -5.87 9.86
C ASP A 138 -7.93 -5.86 8.73
N VAL A 139 -8.20 -4.68 8.12
CA VAL A 139 -9.25 -4.55 7.10
C VAL A 139 -8.83 -5.13 5.75
N TRP A 140 -7.56 -5.02 5.40
CA TRP A 140 -7.03 -5.48 4.13
C TRP A 140 -6.44 -6.89 4.20
N ASP A 141 -6.52 -7.56 5.33
CA ASP A 141 -5.96 -8.90 5.58
C ASP A 141 -4.49 -8.98 5.14
N LEU A 142 -3.67 -8.05 5.67
CA LEU A 142 -2.24 -8.00 5.36
C LEU A 142 -1.43 -8.78 6.39
N PRO A 143 -0.33 -9.43 5.97
CA PRO A 143 0.49 -10.22 6.87
C PRO A 143 1.16 -9.35 7.94
N LEU A 144 1.07 -9.77 9.20
CA LEU A 144 1.78 -9.16 10.31
C LEU A 144 3.30 -9.39 10.19
N LYS A 145 4.09 -8.52 10.82
CA LYS A 145 5.56 -8.60 10.84
C LYS A 145 6.17 -8.68 9.43
N SER A 146 5.52 -8.05 8.47
CA SER A 146 5.88 -8.09 7.07
C SER A 146 5.79 -6.71 6.42
N VAL A 147 6.03 -6.68 5.13
CA VAL A 147 5.79 -5.54 4.25
C VAL A 147 4.89 -6.00 3.12
N THR A 148 3.95 -5.14 2.71
CA THR A 148 3.12 -5.35 1.52
C THR A 148 3.28 -4.17 0.58
N SER A 149 3.52 -4.44 -0.70
CA SER A 149 3.55 -3.46 -1.78
C SER A 149 2.35 -3.64 -2.68
N LEU A 150 1.62 -2.55 -2.95
CA LEU A 150 0.44 -2.55 -3.82
C LEU A 150 0.59 -1.48 -4.91
N ILE A 151 0.04 -1.76 -6.10
CA ILE A 151 -0.33 -0.73 -7.09
C ILE A 151 -1.84 -0.72 -7.21
N ILE A 152 -2.43 0.46 -7.05
CA ILE A 152 -3.88 0.67 -7.08
C ILE A 152 -4.21 1.65 -8.20
N ALA A 153 -5.14 1.27 -9.05
CA ALA A 153 -5.63 2.11 -10.15
C ALA A 153 -6.50 3.28 -9.66
N ALA A 154 -6.75 4.24 -10.55
CA ALA A 154 -7.62 5.39 -10.26
C ALA A 154 -9.10 5.03 -9.98
N ASN A 155 -9.52 3.82 -10.26
CA ASN A 155 -10.85 3.30 -9.90
C ASN A 155 -10.86 2.45 -8.62
N GLY A 156 -9.71 2.38 -7.92
CA GLY A 156 -9.54 1.58 -6.70
C GLY A 156 -9.22 0.11 -6.95
N GLU A 157 -9.09 -0.34 -8.19
CA GLU A 157 -8.71 -1.71 -8.53
C GLU A 157 -7.24 -1.99 -8.16
N ILE A 158 -6.97 -3.12 -7.53
CA ILE A 158 -5.64 -3.57 -7.18
C ILE A 158 -5.00 -4.21 -8.41
N LEU A 159 -3.95 -3.59 -8.93
CA LEU A 159 -3.23 -4.03 -10.13
C LEU A 159 -2.03 -4.92 -9.80
N PHE A 160 -1.50 -4.80 -8.59
CA PHE A 160 -0.34 -5.55 -8.11
C PHE A 160 -0.39 -5.67 -6.59
N ARG A 161 -0.03 -6.84 -6.07
CA ARG A 161 0.21 -7.12 -4.66
C ARG A 161 1.45 -7.98 -4.51
N LYS A 162 2.30 -7.64 -3.57
CA LYS A 162 3.44 -8.44 -3.15
C LYS A 162 3.63 -8.31 -1.65
N ASP A 163 3.60 -9.44 -0.98
CA ASP A 163 3.89 -9.56 0.45
C ASP A 163 5.34 -10.03 0.62
N GLY A 164 6.04 -9.44 1.58
CA GLY A 164 7.44 -9.75 1.89
C GLY A 164 8.44 -9.18 0.88
N ALA A 165 9.53 -9.93 0.66
CA ALA A 165 10.63 -9.50 -0.18
C ALA A 165 10.23 -9.41 -1.66
N THR A 166 10.64 -8.31 -2.30
CA THR A 166 10.41 -8.08 -3.73
C THR A 166 11.58 -8.58 -4.58
N THR A 167 11.27 -9.08 -5.78
CA THR A 167 12.21 -9.65 -6.75
C THR A 167 12.34 -8.76 -7.99
N GLU A 168 13.29 -9.02 -8.87
CA GLU A 168 13.42 -8.35 -10.17
C GLU A 168 12.19 -8.57 -11.07
N GLN A 169 11.50 -9.69 -10.92
CA GLN A 169 10.25 -9.95 -11.65
C GLN A 169 9.12 -9.04 -11.13
N ASP A 170 9.05 -8.80 -9.83
CA ASP A 170 8.10 -7.86 -9.22
C ASP A 170 8.35 -6.43 -9.70
N ILE A 171 9.61 -6.02 -9.76
CA ILE A 171 10.01 -4.71 -10.30
C ILE A 171 9.56 -4.58 -11.76
N THR A 172 9.87 -5.58 -12.59
CA THR A 172 9.48 -5.59 -14.00
C THR A 172 7.96 -5.48 -14.15
N ALA A 173 7.19 -6.25 -13.38
CA ALA A 173 5.73 -6.21 -13.40
C ALA A 173 5.20 -4.81 -13.05
N VAL A 174 5.73 -4.19 -12.00
CA VAL A 174 5.33 -2.83 -11.60
C VAL A 174 5.69 -1.82 -12.69
N MET A 175 6.90 -1.88 -13.28
CA MET A 175 7.28 -0.96 -14.36
C MET A 175 6.37 -1.10 -15.59
N VAL A 176 5.94 -2.30 -15.94
CA VAL A 176 4.97 -2.52 -17.02
C VAL A 176 3.62 -1.89 -16.69
N ILE A 177 3.13 -2.02 -15.45
CA ILE A 177 1.88 -1.39 -15.02
C ILE A 177 1.99 0.12 -15.10
N LEU A 178 3.08 0.72 -14.58
CA LEU A 178 3.30 2.17 -14.63
C LEU A 178 3.32 2.67 -16.06
N LYS A 179 4.04 1.99 -16.96
CA LYS A 179 4.10 2.33 -18.38
C LYS A 179 2.72 2.31 -19.05
N ASN A 180 1.90 1.31 -18.74
CA ASN A 180 0.58 1.14 -19.36
C ASN A 180 -0.48 2.09 -18.79
N ARG A 181 -0.30 2.59 -17.58
CA ARG A 181 -1.30 3.41 -16.86
C ARG A 181 -0.98 4.90 -16.82
N LEU A 182 0.27 5.29 -17.10
CA LEU A 182 0.70 6.69 -17.09
C LEU A 182 0.92 7.20 -18.53
N PRO A 183 0.09 8.13 -19.03
CA PRO A 183 0.24 8.70 -20.37
C PRO A 183 1.61 9.37 -20.53
N GLY A 184 2.31 9.04 -21.61
CA GLY A 184 3.62 9.63 -21.91
C GLY A 184 4.78 9.16 -21.02
N PHE A 185 4.54 8.19 -20.14
CA PHE A 185 5.58 7.63 -19.30
C PHE A 185 6.48 6.69 -20.11
N THR A 186 7.76 7.05 -20.18
CA THR A 186 8.83 6.21 -20.74
C THR A 186 9.77 5.83 -19.60
N THR A 187 10.05 4.56 -19.40
CA THR A 187 11.00 4.15 -18.34
C THR A 187 12.39 4.73 -18.64
N LYS A 188 13.13 5.16 -17.61
CA LYS A 188 14.49 5.70 -17.78
C LYS A 188 15.44 4.76 -18.55
N ALA A 189 15.23 3.45 -18.45
CA ALA A 189 15.99 2.47 -19.22
C ALA A 189 15.76 2.61 -20.74
N GLN A 190 14.54 2.96 -21.16
CA GLN A 190 14.19 3.16 -22.58
C GLN A 190 14.73 4.49 -23.12
N THR A 191 14.72 5.54 -22.30
CA THR A 191 15.28 6.85 -22.67
C THR A 191 16.77 6.79 -22.98
N ILE A 192 17.52 5.89 -22.31
CA ILE A 192 18.95 5.69 -22.57
C ILE A 192 19.17 4.91 -23.88
N ALA A 193 18.31 3.95 -24.18
CA ALA A 193 18.37 3.17 -25.43
C ALA A 193 18.02 4.03 -26.66
N ASP A 194 16.99 4.89 -26.57
CA ASP A 194 16.54 5.77 -27.65
C ASP A 194 17.47 6.99 -27.87
N ALA A 195 18.34 7.32 -26.90
CA ALA A 195 19.31 8.41 -27.02
C ALA A 195 20.68 7.95 -27.56
N GLY A 196 20.84 6.66 -27.81
CA GLY A 196 22.10 6.03 -28.29
C GLY A 196 22.09 5.66 -29.78
N ASP A 197 21.01 5.93 -30.51
CA ASP A 197 20.87 5.80 -31.95
C ASP A 197 20.92 7.21 -32.60
#